data_1c72c17ea05bb28994761141fd8080ce
#
_entry.id   1c72c17ea05bb28994761141fd8080ce
#
_cell.length_a   1.000
_cell.length_b   1.000
_cell.length_c   1.000
_cell.angle_alpha   90.00
_cell.angle_beta   90.00
_cell.angle_gamma   90.00
#
_symmetry.space_group_name_H-M   'P 1'
#
loop_
_entity.id
_entity.type
_entity.pdbx_description
1 polymer ?
#
loop_
_entity_poly.entity_id
_entity_poly.type
_entity_poly.pdbx_seq_one_letter_code
_entity_poly.pdbx_strand_id
1 'polypeptide(L)'
;MIIYGDITKLDDIEAIVNASNGIGYMGGRVCVKELHKGVAESIQYVTKGAVEKLAKKECKAHHIFGYAPGEVFVTDAPNMEYKKIIHAVTMRFPGGKAKFETIEKLIPKIKLTAEKLNLRSVAVSLLGTGTGKLNRKAVKELLINNLVSSKVIFYIVLPY
;
A
#
# COMPACT_ATOMS: atom_id res chain seq x y z
N MET A 1 -4.18 4.13 -15.27
CA MET A 1 -3.74 5.52 -15.58
C MET A 1 -2.58 5.92 -14.69
N ILE A 2 -1.71 6.86 -15.14
CA ILE A 2 -0.65 7.44 -14.30
C ILE A 2 -1.10 8.83 -13.86
N ILE A 3 -0.94 9.12 -12.57
CA ILE A 3 -1.19 10.44 -11.99
C ILE A 3 0.00 10.85 -11.11
N TYR A 4 0.14 12.15 -10.89
CA TYR A 4 1.19 12.71 -10.04
C TYR A 4 0.56 13.34 -8.80
N GLY A 5 1.14 13.09 -7.64
CA GLY A 5 0.62 13.67 -6.40
C GLY A 5 0.98 12.92 -5.12
N ASP A 6 0.39 13.39 -4.04
CA ASP A 6 0.43 12.73 -2.74
C ASP A 6 -0.71 11.71 -2.66
N ILE A 7 -0.37 10.42 -2.60
CA ILE A 7 -1.35 9.33 -2.54
C ILE A 7 -2.30 9.42 -1.33
N THR A 8 -1.97 10.18 -0.31
CA THR A 8 -2.83 10.37 0.86
C THR A 8 -3.88 11.48 0.71
N LYS A 9 -3.88 12.19 -0.43
CA LYS A 9 -4.70 13.39 -0.69
C LYS A 9 -5.33 13.41 -2.08
N LEU A 10 -5.69 12.26 -2.61
CA LEU A 10 -6.32 12.16 -3.94
C LEU A 10 -7.83 12.25 -3.80
N ASP A 11 -8.45 13.04 -4.65
CA ASP A 11 -9.89 13.16 -4.76
C ASP A 11 -10.46 12.02 -5.63
N ASP A 12 -11.71 11.66 -5.41
CA ASP A 12 -12.47 10.68 -6.19
C ASP A 12 -11.86 9.26 -6.27
N ILE A 13 -11.00 8.92 -5.33
CA ILE A 13 -10.40 7.59 -5.18
C ILE A 13 -11.02 6.88 -3.97
N GLU A 14 -11.45 5.63 -4.16
CA GLU A 14 -12.11 4.88 -3.07
C GLU A 14 -11.15 4.15 -2.13
N ALA A 15 -9.98 3.74 -2.62
CA ALA A 15 -8.97 3.08 -1.78
C ALA A 15 -7.55 3.35 -2.27
N ILE A 16 -6.60 3.17 -1.38
CA ILE A 16 -5.17 3.24 -1.69
C ILE A 16 -4.47 1.92 -1.35
N VAL A 17 -3.37 1.64 -2.05
CA VAL A 17 -2.50 0.50 -1.74
C VAL A 17 -1.26 1.00 -1.00
N ASN A 18 -1.03 0.44 0.17
CA ASN A 18 0.16 0.66 0.98
C ASN A 18 1.12 -0.52 0.82
N ALA A 19 2.37 -0.24 0.44
CA ALA A 19 3.44 -1.22 0.53
C ALA A 19 3.79 -1.44 2.01
N SER A 20 3.44 -2.61 2.53
CA SER A 20 3.47 -2.93 3.96
C SER A 20 4.56 -3.97 4.28
N ASN A 21 4.83 -4.12 5.57
CA ASN A 21 5.47 -5.31 6.13
C ASN A 21 4.42 -6.22 6.79
N GLY A 22 4.84 -7.43 7.12
CA GLY A 22 3.94 -8.46 7.62
C GLY A 22 3.43 -8.27 9.05
N ILE A 23 3.99 -7.33 9.82
CA ILE A 23 3.59 -7.06 11.21
C ILE A 23 2.78 -5.77 11.39
N GLY A 24 2.51 -5.04 10.29
CA GLY A 24 1.70 -3.84 10.30
C GLY A 24 2.37 -2.58 10.87
N TYR A 25 3.69 -2.58 11.02
CA TYR A 25 4.45 -1.40 11.41
C TYR A 25 4.53 -0.41 10.25
N MET A 26 4.22 0.85 10.48
CA MET A 26 4.17 1.87 9.43
C MET A 26 5.30 2.91 9.52
N GLY A 27 6.17 2.79 10.51
CA GLY A 27 7.33 3.67 10.66
C GLY A 27 6.99 5.11 11.02
N GLY A 28 8.03 5.94 11.01
CA GLY A 28 7.90 7.37 11.19
C GLY A 28 7.52 7.81 12.61
N ARG A 29 7.62 9.12 12.85
CA ARG A 29 7.05 9.77 14.02
C ARG A 29 5.76 10.45 13.62
N VAL A 30 4.68 10.14 14.31
CA VAL A 30 3.33 10.65 14.00
C VAL A 30 3.26 12.19 13.93
N CYS A 31 4.08 12.88 14.68
CA CYS A 31 4.06 14.34 14.82
C CYS A 31 5.14 15.08 14.02
N VAL A 32 6.00 14.39 13.27
CA VAL A 32 7.14 15.01 12.57
C VAL A 32 6.99 14.83 11.07
N LYS A 33 6.48 15.86 10.39
CA LYS A 33 6.17 15.86 8.96
C LYS A 33 7.39 15.57 8.09
N GLU A 34 8.55 16.09 8.46
CA GLU A 34 9.79 15.99 7.68
C GLU A 34 10.35 14.56 7.61
N LEU A 35 9.89 13.67 8.46
CA LEU A 35 10.35 12.29 8.52
C LEU A 35 9.51 11.30 7.72
N HIS A 36 8.34 11.70 7.22
CA HIS A 36 7.54 10.79 6.41
C HIS A 36 7.98 10.82 4.94
N LYS A 37 8.81 9.89 4.57
CA LYS A 37 9.41 9.78 3.23
C LYS A 37 8.74 8.73 2.33
N GLY A 38 7.89 7.88 2.89
CA GLY A 38 7.19 6.82 2.18
C GLY A 38 5.68 6.87 2.37
N VAL A 39 4.95 6.04 1.62
CA VAL A 39 3.49 5.96 1.70
C VAL A 39 3.02 5.57 3.09
N ALA A 40 3.61 4.54 3.70
CA ALA A 40 3.26 4.09 5.05
C ALA A 40 3.44 5.21 6.09
N GLU A 41 4.55 5.92 6.02
CA GLU A 41 4.85 7.04 6.93
C GLU A 41 3.90 8.21 6.71
N SER A 42 3.53 8.51 5.46
CA SER A 42 2.54 9.54 5.12
C SER A 42 1.16 9.18 5.66
N ILE A 43 0.73 7.94 5.53
CA ILE A 43 -0.52 7.44 6.13
C ILE A 43 -0.45 7.55 7.66
N GLN A 44 0.65 7.16 8.27
CA GLN A 44 0.88 7.26 9.70
C GLN A 44 0.73 8.69 10.20
N TYR A 45 1.31 9.64 9.49
CA TYR A 45 1.21 11.07 9.82
C TYR A 45 -0.23 11.59 9.70
N VAL A 46 -0.89 11.36 8.57
CA VAL A 46 -2.26 11.84 8.30
C VAL A 46 -3.27 11.24 9.27
N THR A 47 -3.13 9.95 9.59
CA THR A 47 -4.08 9.23 10.45
C THR A 47 -3.71 9.26 11.93
N LYS A 48 -2.63 9.94 12.30
CA LYS A 48 -2.12 10.02 13.68
C LYS A 48 -1.97 8.64 14.34
N GLY A 49 -1.49 7.67 13.59
CA GLY A 49 -1.27 6.30 14.06
C GLY A 49 -2.49 5.39 14.05
N ALA A 50 -3.67 5.86 13.68
CA ALA A 50 -4.89 5.06 13.74
C ALA A 50 -4.87 3.86 12.79
N VAL A 51 -4.34 4.02 11.57
CA VAL A 51 -4.21 2.91 10.60
C VAL A 51 -3.17 1.89 11.06
N GLU A 52 -2.04 2.31 11.61
CA GLU A 52 -1.04 1.38 12.15
C GLU A 52 -1.63 0.49 13.25
N LYS A 53 -2.44 1.07 14.13
CA LYS A 53 -3.12 0.32 15.19
C LYS A 53 -4.02 -0.78 14.62
N LEU A 54 -4.79 -0.47 13.58
CA LEU A 54 -5.64 -1.44 12.88
C LEU A 54 -4.78 -2.50 12.16
N ALA A 55 -3.74 -2.09 11.45
CA ALA A 55 -2.85 -3.00 10.74
C ALA A 55 -2.15 -3.99 11.68
N LYS A 56 -1.62 -3.52 12.80
CA LYS A 56 -1.01 -4.38 13.81
C LYS A 56 -2.00 -5.38 14.42
N LYS A 57 -3.23 -4.94 14.68
CA LYS A 57 -4.30 -5.82 15.18
C LYS A 57 -4.62 -6.92 14.17
N GLU A 58 -4.76 -6.56 12.91
CA GLU A 58 -5.05 -7.51 11.82
C GLU A 58 -3.92 -8.52 11.64
N CYS A 59 -2.67 -8.06 11.62
CA CYS A 59 -1.50 -8.94 11.50
C CYS A 59 -1.40 -9.94 12.65
N LYS A 60 -1.64 -9.52 13.88
CA LYS A 60 -1.64 -10.40 15.06
C LYS A 60 -2.77 -11.42 15.03
N ALA A 61 -3.95 -11.05 14.54
CA ALA A 61 -5.09 -11.95 14.41
C ALA A 61 -4.86 -13.01 13.32
N HIS A 62 -4.11 -12.68 12.27
CA HIS A 62 -3.83 -13.60 11.16
C HIS A 62 -2.88 -14.73 11.56
N HIS A 63 -1.71 -14.40 12.08
CA HIS A 63 -0.71 -15.39 12.50
C HIS A 63 0.28 -14.78 13.51
N ILE A 64 0.94 -15.63 14.31
CA ILE A 64 1.96 -15.20 15.28
C ILE A 64 3.08 -14.36 14.64
N PHE A 65 3.44 -14.65 13.38
CA PHE A 65 4.42 -13.89 12.59
C PHE A 65 3.76 -12.90 11.60
N GLY A 66 2.45 -12.64 11.73
CA GLY A 66 1.70 -11.78 10.82
C GLY A 66 1.54 -12.36 9.42
N TYR A 67 1.59 -11.50 8.42
CA TYR A 67 1.47 -11.85 7.00
C TYR A 67 2.82 -12.11 6.35
N ALA A 68 2.87 -13.05 5.40
CA ALA A 68 4.07 -13.30 4.61
C ALA A 68 4.18 -12.32 3.42
N PRO A 69 5.40 -12.06 2.91
CA PRO A 69 5.56 -11.33 1.66
C PRO A 69 4.76 -11.96 0.52
N GLY A 70 4.07 -11.14 -0.26
CA GLY A 70 3.16 -11.60 -1.32
C GLY A 70 1.72 -11.80 -0.87
N GLU A 71 1.40 -11.60 0.39
CA GLU A 71 0.03 -11.56 0.92
C GLU A 71 -0.52 -10.13 0.97
N VAL A 72 -1.84 -10.03 1.04
CA VAL A 72 -2.60 -8.77 1.12
C VAL A 72 -3.56 -8.83 2.29
N PHE A 73 -3.66 -7.75 3.04
CA PHE A 73 -4.71 -7.55 4.03
C PHE A 73 -5.31 -6.16 3.92
N VAL A 74 -6.45 -5.93 4.55
CA VAL A 74 -7.24 -4.71 4.40
C VAL A 74 -7.55 -4.10 5.77
N THR A 75 -7.48 -2.78 5.85
CA THR A 75 -7.99 -2.01 6.99
C THR A 75 -8.97 -0.93 6.53
N ASP A 76 -9.75 -0.41 7.45
CA ASP A 76 -10.41 0.87 7.26
C ASP A 76 -9.37 2.00 7.14
N ALA A 77 -9.80 3.16 6.67
CA ALA A 77 -8.97 4.34 6.48
C ALA A 77 -9.42 5.51 7.39
N PRO A 78 -9.34 5.36 8.72
CA PRO A 78 -9.78 6.41 9.63
C PRO A 78 -9.03 7.73 9.39
N ASN A 79 -9.74 8.85 9.46
CA ASN A 79 -9.22 10.21 9.21
C ASN A 79 -8.72 10.46 7.77
N MET A 80 -9.18 9.64 6.82
CA MET A 80 -8.92 9.81 5.38
C MET A 80 -10.25 9.73 4.61
N GLU A 81 -10.28 10.26 3.41
CA GLU A 81 -11.48 10.21 2.54
C GLU A 81 -11.60 8.89 1.76
N TYR A 82 -10.73 7.93 2.04
CA TYR A 82 -10.77 6.59 1.43
C TYR A 82 -11.67 5.64 2.21
N LYS A 83 -12.32 4.71 1.50
CA LYS A 83 -13.12 3.65 2.12
C LYS A 83 -12.24 2.59 2.79
N LYS A 84 -11.13 2.23 2.14
CA LYS A 84 -10.23 1.16 2.58
C LYS A 84 -8.77 1.46 2.25
N ILE A 85 -7.88 0.80 2.98
CA ILE A 85 -6.47 0.68 2.63
C ILE A 85 -6.17 -0.80 2.37
N ILE A 86 -5.62 -1.09 1.20
CA ILE A 86 -5.13 -2.42 0.82
C ILE A 86 -3.64 -2.47 1.16
N HIS A 87 -3.26 -3.27 2.14
CA HIS A 87 -1.88 -3.44 2.54
C HIS A 87 -1.26 -4.59 1.75
N ALA A 88 -0.34 -4.26 0.84
CA ALA A 88 0.40 -5.23 0.05
C ALA A 88 1.73 -5.54 0.73
N VAL A 89 1.89 -6.74 1.24
CA VAL A 89 3.05 -7.12 2.04
C VAL A 89 4.26 -7.39 1.14
N THR A 90 5.19 -6.45 1.12
CA THR A 90 6.42 -6.51 0.30
C THR A 90 7.61 -7.10 1.05
N MET A 91 7.55 -7.11 2.36
CA MET A 91 8.60 -7.63 3.25
C MET A 91 7.97 -8.14 4.55
N ARG A 92 8.63 -9.07 5.24
CA ARG A 92 8.09 -9.59 6.50
C ARG A 92 8.24 -8.60 7.66
N PHE A 93 9.43 -8.03 7.80
CA PHE A 93 9.75 -7.09 8.88
C PHE A 93 10.16 -5.72 8.34
N PRO A 94 9.99 -4.65 9.13
CA PRO A 94 10.43 -3.31 8.76
C PRO A 94 11.92 -3.27 8.41
N GLY A 95 12.27 -2.48 7.39
CA GLY A 95 13.65 -2.34 6.93
C GLY A 95 14.17 -3.48 6.03
N GLY A 96 13.34 -4.49 5.76
CA GLY A 96 13.66 -5.57 4.84
C GLY A 96 13.76 -5.10 3.38
N LYS A 97 14.34 -5.96 2.55
CA LYS A 97 14.37 -5.75 1.10
C LYS A 97 13.15 -6.39 0.45
N ALA A 98 12.55 -5.72 -0.51
CA ALA A 98 11.53 -6.29 -1.38
C ALA A 98 12.18 -7.09 -2.52
N LYS A 99 11.46 -8.11 -3.01
CA LYS A 99 11.84 -8.88 -4.20
C LYS A 99 10.86 -8.56 -5.33
N PHE A 100 11.35 -8.51 -6.55
CA PHE A 100 10.53 -8.23 -7.73
C PHE A 100 9.41 -9.27 -7.89
N GLU A 101 9.74 -10.55 -7.70
CA GLU A 101 8.77 -11.65 -7.76
C GLU A 101 7.64 -11.52 -6.71
N THR A 102 7.93 -10.87 -5.59
CA THR A 102 6.90 -10.56 -4.58
C THR A 102 5.89 -9.56 -5.13
N ILE A 103 6.35 -8.54 -5.85
CA ILE A 103 5.45 -7.57 -6.48
C ILE A 103 4.60 -8.23 -7.57
N GLU A 104 5.18 -9.12 -8.37
CA GLU A 104 4.44 -9.90 -9.38
C GLU A 104 3.31 -10.72 -8.73
N LYS A 105 3.55 -11.34 -7.58
CA LYS A 105 2.52 -12.09 -6.81
C LYS A 105 1.46 -11.19 -6.20
N LEU A 106 1.80 -9.97 -5.83
CA LEU A 106 0.88 -9.03 -5.19
C LEU A 106 -0.15 -8.46 -6.16
N ILE A 107 0.22 -8.20 -7.41
CA ILE A 107 -0.67 -7.56 -8.40
C ILE A 107 -2.00 -8.28 -8.56
N PRO A 108 -2.06 -9.60 -8.84
CA PRO A 108 -3.34 -10.30 -8.97
C PRO A 108 -4.15 -10.31 -7.66
N LYS A 109 -3.49 -10.34 -6.51
CA LYS A 109 -4.16 -10.30 -5.21
C LYS A 109 -4.73 -8.91 -4.90
N ILE A 110 -4.04 -7.83 -5.25
CA ILE A 110 -4.56 -6.46 -5.14
C ILE A 110 -5.81 -6.31 -6.00
N LYS A 111 -5.77 -6.78 -7.25
CA LYS A 111 -6.92 -6.74 -8.17
C LYS A 111 -8.12 -7.49 -7.60
N LEU A 112 -7.91 -8.74 -7.19
CA LEU A 112 -8.97 -9.58 -6.62
C LEU A 112 -9.55 -8.97 -5.34
N THR A 113 -8.72 -8.40 -4.48
CA THR A 113 -9.16 -7.73 -3.24
C THR A 113 -10.02 -6.51 -3.56
N ALA A 114 -9.58 -5.66 -4.51
CA ALA A 114 -10.34 -4.49 -4.92
C ALA A 114 -11.71 -4.88 -5.53
N GLU A 115 -11.76 -5.92 -6.34
CA GLU A 115 -12.99 -6.44 -6.93
C GLU A 115 -13.94 -7.01 -5.88
N LYS A 116 -13.45 -7.80 -4.92
CA LYS A 116 -14.24 -8.36 -3.81
C LYS A 116 -14.81 -7.28 -2.88
N LEU A 117 -14.10 -6.17 -2.73
CA LEU A 117 -14.58 -5.03 -1.96
C LEU A 117 -15.51 -4.11 -2.76
N ASN A 118 -15.83 -4.45 -4.00
CA ASN A 118 -16.63 -3.64 -4.92
C ASN A 118 -16.12 -2.19 -5.06
N LEU A 119 -14.81 -2.02 -5.08
CA LEU A 119 -14.19 -0.72 -5.28
C LEU A 119 -14.22 -0.34 -6.77
N ARG A 120 -14.48 0.93 -7.05
CA ARG A 120 -14.48 1.48 -8.41
C ARG A 120 -13.11 2.05 -8.80
N SER A 121 -12.37 2.56 -7.83
CA SER A 121 -11.08 3.22 -8.05
C SER A 121 -10.10 2.92 -6.94
N VAL A 122 -8.84 2.61 -7.32
CA VAL A 122 -7.76 2.30 -6.39
C VAL A 122 -6.47 2.98 -6.85
N ALA A 123 -5.81 3.69 -5.96
CA ALA A 123 -4.50 4.30 -6.22
C ALA A 123 -3.37 3.43 -5.66
N VAL A 124 -2.33 3.24 -6.46
CA VAL A 124 -1.17 2.39 -6.14
C VAL A 124 0.11 3.17 -6.36
N SER A 125 0.98 3.21 -5.38
CA SER A 125 2.35 3.73 -5.53
C SER A 125 3.29 2.70 -6.14
N LEU A 126 4.53 3.07 -6.42
CA LEU A 126 5.56 2.13 -6.89
C LEU A 126 6.00 1.21 -5.73
N LEU A 127 5.31 0.08 -5.60
CA LEU A 127 5.49 -0.89 -4.52
C LEU A 127 6.95 -1.36 -4.42
N GLY A 128 7.49 -1.37 -3.20
CA GLY A 128 8.84 -1.90 -2.92
C GLY A 128 9.99 -1.02 -3.40
N THR A 129 9.75 0.17 -3.92
CA THR A 129 10.81 1.04 -4.48
C THR A 129 11.39 2.05 -3.49
N GLY A 130 10.80 2.20 -2.32
CA GLY A 130 11.34 2.99 -1.22
C GLY A 130 12.33 2.17 -0.39
N THR A 131 11.98 1.82 0.83
CA THR A 131 12.78 0.96 1.72
C THR A 131 13.14 -0.38 1.08
N GLY A 132 12.26 -0.95 0.26
CA GLY A 132 12.49 -2.21 -0.46
C GLY A 132 13.57 -2.15 -1.56
N LYS A 133 13.96 -0.96 -1.99
CA LYS A 133 15.07 -0.68 -2.94
C LYS A 133 14.93 -1.31 -4.33
N LEU A 134 13.72 -1.65 -4.76
CA LEU A 134 13.49 -2.12 -6.12
C LEU A 134 13.66 -0.99 -7.16
N ASN A 135 14.01 -1.37 -8.39
CA ASN A 135 14.15 -0.43 -9.50
C ASN A 135 12.78 0.19 -9.85
N ARG A 136 12.68 1.52 -9.74
CA ARG A 136 11.43 2.28 -9.96
C ARG A 136 10.87 2.10 -11.37
N LYS A 137 11.73 2.10 -12.40
CA LYS A 137 11.32 1.95 -13.80
C LYS A 137 10.72 0.55 -14.03
N ALA A 138 11.41 -0.49 -13.57
CA ALA A 138 10.93 -1.87 -13.69
C ALA A 138 9.60 -2.10 -12.99
N VAL A 139 9.43 -1.60 -11.75
CA VAL A 139 8.17 -1.71 -11.02
C VAL A 139 7.05 -0.92 -11.72
N LYS A 140 7.34 0.28 -12.22
CA LYS A 140 6.37 1.07 -12.99
C LYS A 140 5.88 0.33 -14.22
N GLU A 141 6.77 -0.23 -15.02
CA GLU A 141 6.43 -1.02 -16.21
C GLU A 141 5.60 -2.26 -15.85
N LEU A 142 5.98 -2.96 -14.78
CA LEU A 142 5.24 -4.11 -14.27
C LEU A 142 3.80 -3.74 -13.90
N LEU A 143 3.59 -2.64 -13.16
CA LEU A 143 2.27 -2.17 -12.77
C LEU A 143 1.43 -1.74 -13.98
N ILE A 144 2.01 -0.98 -14.93
CA ILE A 144 1.31 -0.55 -16.14
C ILE A 144 0.79 -1.75 -16.93
N ASN A 145 1.61 -2.78 -17.10
CA ASN A 145 1.31 -3.91 -17.95
C ASN A 145 0.33 -4.91 -17.30
N ASN A 146 0.29 -4.99 -15.98
CA ASN A 146 -0.43 -6.04 -15.27
C ASN A 146 -1.56 -5.57 -14.36
N LEU A 147 -1.55 -4.31 -13.94
CA LEU A 147 -2.58 -3.76 -13.06
C LEU A 147 -3.76 -3.22 -13.89
N VAL A 148 -4.42 -4.14 -14.58
CA VAL A 148 -5.57 -3.87 -15.44
C VAL A 148 -6.76 -4.70 -14.96
N SER A 149 -7.94 -4.07 -14.87
CA SER A 149 -9.20 -4.72 -14.53
C SER A 149 -10.34 -4.09 -15.34
N SER A 150 -11.33 -4.89 -15.69
CA SER A 150 -12.57 -4.39 -16.31
C SER A 150 -13.55 -3.79 -15.29
N LYS A 151 -13.34 -4.05 -14.00
CA LYS A 151 -14.25 -3.67 -12.90
C LYS A 151 -13.72 -2.50 -12.07
N VAL A 152 -12.39 -2.35 -11.98
CA VAL A 152 -11.72 -1.38 -11.11
C VAL A 152 -10.76 -0.52 -11.92
N ILE A 153 -10.83 0.78 -11.74
CA ILE A 153 -9.86 1.72 -12.32
C ILE A 153 -8.66 1.83 -11.37
N PHE A 154 -7.48 1.45 -11.86
CA PHE A 154 -6.24 1.59 -11.12
C PHE A 154 -5.46 2.84 -11.57
N TYR A 155 -5.05 3.62 -10.57
CA TYR A 155 -4.21 4.81 -10.75
C TYR A 155 -2.83 4.54 -10.19
N ILE A 156 -1.80 4.61 -11.02
CA ILE A 156 -0.41 4.51 -10.59
C ILE A 156 0.04 5.93 -10.21
N VAL A 157 0.33 6.12 -8.93
CA VAL A 157 0.68 7.42 -8.36
C VAL A 157 2.19 7.58 -8.28
N LEU A 158 2.68 8.64 -8.89
CA LEU A 158 4.08 9.05 -8.83
C LEU A 158 4.18 10.34 -8.00
N PRO A 159 5.21 10.50 -7.16
CA PRO A 159 5.47 11.78 -6.51
C PRO A 159 5.85 12.85 -7.54
N TYR A 160 5.61 14.11 -7.21
CA TYR A 160 6.04 15.25 -8.02
C TYR A 160 7.56 15.29 -8.17
#